data_4a9f5d1bd3361ddd6d8ba79d54935680
#
_entry.id   4a9f5d1bd3361ddd6d8ba79d54935680
#
_cell.length_a   1.000
_cell.length_b   1.000
_cell.length_c   1.000
_cell.angle_alpha   90.00
_cell.angle_beta   90.00
_cell.angle_gamma   90.00
#
_symmetry.space_group_name_H-M   'P 1'
#
loop_
_entity.id
_entity.type
_entity.pdbx_description
1 polymer ?
#
loop_
_entity_poly.entity_id
_entity_poly.type
_entity_poly.pdbx_seq_one_letter_code
_entity_poly.pdbx_strand_id
1 'polypeptide(L)'
;MSERNSGTELDVGWILKVNVNQPAVLRRADQIQTRRTVKKEWQAAWLLRAVTCIDLTTLSGDDTPSNIHRLCYKAKQPIRDDLLQRLNVKDLGITTGAVCVYPARVHDAVCALKEAGCSIPVASVATGFPAGQTPLKTRLEEVRLAVEDGASEIDIVINRTLVLTGQWEGSDFIKTSTGKESVNATYPVALVMVRAIRDFYWKLYKVGLQTSGGGSAVPRKLSCGSLIIGGVGDEWLNSDLFRLW
;
A
#
# COMPACT_ATOMS: atom_id res chain seq x y z
N MET A 1 13.06 -3.14 -11.82
CA MET A 1 13.13 -2.36 -10.58
C MET A 1 12.99 -0.90 -10.97
N SER A 2 11.95 -0.22 -10.51
CA SER A 2 11.86 1.23 -10.66
C SER A 2 13.04 1.90 -9.95
N GLU A 3 13.57 2.98 -10.52
CA GLU A 3 14.59 3.77 -9.83
C GLU A 3 14.03 4.19 -8.47
N ARG A 4 14.81 3.93 -7.41
CA ARG A 4 14.43 4.35 -6.05
C ARG A 4 14.35 5.86 -5.99
N ASN A 5 13.36 6.37 -5.26
CA ASN A 5 13.26 7.79 -4.97
C ASN A 5 14.45 8.21 -4.08
N SER A 6 15.41 8.91 -4.67
CA SER A 6 16.58 9.42 -3.95
C SER A 6 16.24 10.54 -2.97
N GLY A 7 14.97 10.96 -2.95
CA GLY A 7 14.54 12.10 -2.15
C GLY A 7 14.96 13.44 -2.77
N THR A 8 14.60 14.51 -2.10
CA THR A 8 14.96 15.89 -2.44
C THR A 8 15.16 16.68 -1.17
N GLU A 9 15.94 17.73 -1.23
CA GLU A 9 16.05 18.66 -0.09
C GLU A 9 14.68 19.23 0.28
N LEU A 10 14.46 19.34 1.58
CA LEU A 10 13.21 19.88 2.11
C LEU A 10 13.05 21.35 1.74
N ASP A 11 12.10 21.67 0.87
CA ASP A 11 11.68 23.05 0.57
C ASP A 11 10.47 23.44 1.44
N VAL A 12 10.76 23.98 2.61
CA VAL A 12 9.73 24.49 3.54
C VAL A 12 8.90 25.59 2.89
N GLY A 13 9.49 26.42 2.03
CA GLY A 13 8.80 27.48 1.31
C GLY A 13 7.73 26.95 0.35
N TRP A 14 8.01 25.80 -0.27
CA TRP A 14 7.01 25.09 -1.08
C TRP A 14 5.89 24.51 -0.22
N ILE A 15 6.22 23.84 0.88
CA ILE A 15 5.22 23.22 1.77
C ILE A 15 4.26 24.28 2.33
N LEU A 16 4.77 25.43 2.76
CA LEU A 16 3.96 26.54 3.29
C LEU A 16 2.99 27.16 2.26
N LYS A 17 3.26 26.96 0.97
CA LYS A 17 2.38 27.43 -0.12
C LYS A 17 1.30 26.43 -0.50
N VAL A 18 1.35 25.19 0.01
CA VAL A 18 0.36 24.16 -0.29
C VAL A 18 -0.96 24.48 0.40
N ASN A 19 -1.99 24.67 -0.40
CA ASN A 19 -3.34 24.93 0.08
C ASN A 19 -4.30 23.86 -0.47
N VAL A 20 -5.04 23.21 0.43
CA VAL A 20 -6.07 22.24 0.06
C VAL A 20 -7.43 22.94 -0.01
N ASN A 21 -8.02 22.98 -1.20
CA ASN A 21 -9.41 23.40 -1.35
C ASN A 21 -10.35 22.30 -0.85
N GLN A 22 -10.62 22.28 0.45
CA GLN A 22 -11.42 21.27 1.12
C GLN A 22 -12.82 21.10 0.48
N PRO A 23 -13.61 22.15 0.23
CA PRO A 23 -14.92 21.99 -0.42
C PRO A 23 -14.85 21.34 -1.81
N ALA A 24 -13.82 21.62 -2.60
CA ALA A 24 -13.64 21.00 -3.90
C ALA A 24 -13.23 19.52 -3.76
N VAL A 25 -12.42 19.17 -2.76
CA VAL A 25 -12.05 17.77 -2.46
C VAL A 25 -13.28 16.97 -2.03
N LEU A 26 -14.08 17.48 -1.11
CA LEU A 26 -15.30 16.81 -0.64
C LEU A 26 -16.29 16.59 -1.78
N ARG A 27 -16.60 17.63 -2.57
CA ARG A 27 -17.48 17.48 -3.74
C ARG A 27 -16.96 16.45 -4.75
N ARG A 28 -15.65 16.41 -4.99
CA ARG A 28 -15.07 15.43 -5.91
C ARG A 28 -15.14 14.01 -5.35
N ALA A 29 -14.90 13.84 -4.05
CA ALA A 29 -15.03 12.55 -3.38
C ALA A 29 -16.46 12.01 -3.47
N ASP A 30 -17.47 12.84 -3.22
CA ASP A 30 -18.89 12.47 -3.34
C ASP A 30 -19.24 12.11 -4.79
N GLN A 31 -18.80 12.92 -5.77
CA GLN A 31 -19.01 12.62 -7.18
C GLN A 31 -18.44 11.26 -7.62
N ILE A 32 -17.29 10.85 -7.06
CA ILE A 32 -16.69 9.55 -7.38
C ILE A 32 -17.57 8.41 -6.86
N GLN A 33 -18.14 8.55 -5.67
CA GLN A 33 -19.01 7.55 -5.06
C GLN A 33 -20.37 7.40 -5.80
N THR A 34 -20.85 8.49 -6.38
CA THR A 34 -22.14 8.51 -7.13
C THR A 34 -21.98 8.14 -8.60
N ARG A 35 -20.76 7.98 -9.10
CA ARG A 35 -20.51 7.58 -10.48
C ARG A 35 -21.05 6.18 -10.76
N ARG A 36 -21.40 5.96 -12.03
CA ARG A 36 -21.86 4.68 -12.53
C ARG A 36 -20.82 3.59 -12.24
N THR A 37 -21.23 2.55 -11.55
CA THR A 37 -20.36 1.40 -11.23
C THR A 37 -20.15 0.55 -12.47
N VAL A 38 -18.92 0.02 -12.60
CA VAL A 38 -18.60 -1.01 -13.61
C VAL A 38 -19.35 -2.31 -13.27
N LYS A 39 -19.80 -3.01 -14.28
CA LYS A 39 -20.63 -4.23 -14.14
C LYS A 39 -20.09 -5.36 -15.02
N LYS A 40 -20.52 -6.61 -14.71
CA LYS A 40 -20.23 -7.83 -15.47
C LYS A 40 -18.74 -8.07 -15.67
N GLU A 41 -18.30 -8.32 -16.89
CA GLU A 41 -16.93 -8.66 -17.25
C GLU A 41 -15.93 -7.58 -16.81
N TRP A 42 -16.29 -6.32 -16.99
CA TRP A 42 -15.47 -5.20 -16.54
C TRP A 42 -15.30 -5.14 -15.02
N GLN A 43 -16.35 -5.47 -14.28
CA GLN A 43 -16.25 -5.58 -12.82
C GLN A 43 -15.32 -6.73 -12.41
N ALA A 44 -15.43 -7.89 -13.08
CA ALA A 44 -14.54 -9.02 -12.84
C ALA A 44 -13.09 -8.67 -13.15
N ALA A 45 -12.80 -8.03 -14.28
CA ALA A 45 -11.46 -7.59 -14.66
C ALA A 45 -10.86 -6.62 -13.62
N TRP A 46 -11.63 -5.64 -13.17
CA TRP A 46 -11.19 -4.71 -12.13
C TRP A 46 -10.94 -5.37 -10.78
N LEU A 47 -11.76 -6.36 -10.41
CA LEU A 47 -11.54 -7.14 -9.17
C LEU A 47 -10.26 -7.97 -9.27
N LEU A 48 -10.01 -8.62 -10.40
CA LEU A 48 -8.77 -9.36 -10.64
C LEU A 48 -7.56 -8.41 -10.57
N ARG A 49 -7.66 -7.23 -11.18
CA ARG A 49 -6.61 -6.22 -11.09
C ARG A 49 -6.37 -5.75 -9.66
N ALA A 50 -7.44 -5.54 -8.89
CA ALA A 50 -7.33 -5.15 -7.50
C ALA A 50 -6.62 -6.21 -6.65
N VAL A 51 -6.82 -7.51 -6.94
CA VAL A 51 -6.11 -8.60 -6.26
C VAL A 51 -4.61 -8.48 -6.44
N THR A 52 -4.12 -8.15 -7.63
CA THR A 52 -2.68 -8.01 -7.89
C THR A 52 -2.04 -6.80 -7.19
N CYS A 53 -2.84 -5.88 -6.67
CA CYS A 53 -2.39 -4.73 -5.90
C CYS A 53 -2.57 -4.92 -4.38
N ILE A 54 -3.03 -6.09 -3.92
CA ILE A 54 -3.19 -6.36 -2.49
C ILE A 54 -1.82 -6.58 -1.85
N ASP A 55 -1.59 -5.88 -0.76
CA ASP A 55 -0.55 -6.17 0.21
C ASP A 55 -1.18 -7.05 1.32
N LEU A 56 -1.02 -8.38 1.17
CA LEU A 56 -1.73 -9.32 2.03
C LEU A 56 -1.07 -9.37 3.41
N THR A 57 -1.75 -8.83 4.39
CA THR A 57 -1.19 -8.46 5.69
C THR A 57 -1.73 -9.32 6.82
N THR A 58 -0.84 -9.71 7.73
CA THR A 58 -1.17 -10.12 9.09
C THR A 58 -0.28 -9.36 10.08
N LEU A 59 -0.91 -8.75 11.07
CA LEU A 59 -0.26 -8.00 12.14
C LEU A 59 -0.96 -8.33 13.46
N SER A 60 -1.13 -9.62 13.69
CA SER A 60 -1.67 -10.16 14.94
C SER A 60 -0.52 -10.43 15.90
N GLY A 61 -0.71 -10.15 17.19
CA GLY A 61 0.32 -10.38 18.20
C GLY A 61 0.61 -11.85 18.49
N ASP A 62 -0.26 -12.75 18.02
CA ASP A 62 -0.20 -14.20 18.18
C ASP A 62 0.14 -14.94 16.87
N ASP A 63 0.65 -14.23 15.87
CA ASP A 63 1.07 -14.85 14.61
C ASP A 63 2.19 -15.89 14.81
N THR A 64 1.96 -17.07 14.29
CA THR A 64 2.89 -18.20 14.30
C THR A 64 3.48 -18.46 12.92
N PRO A 65 4.61 -19.20 12.79
CA PRO A 65 5.13 -19.62 11.49
C PRO A 65 4.07 -20.29 10.60
N SER A 66 3.19 -21.10 11.17
CA SER A 66 2.10 -21.75 10.44
C SER A 66 1.08 -20.75 9.86
N ASN A 67 0.77 -19.69 10.62
CA ASN A 67 -0.12 -18.64 10.13
C ASN A 67 0.52 -17.89 8.96
N ILE A 68 1.81 -17.61 9.05
CA ILE A 68 2.57 -16.96 7.99
C ILE A 68 2.64 -17.84 6.74
N HIS A 69 2.95 -19.13 6.91
CA HIS A 69 2.96 -20.07 5.79
C HIS A 69 1.61 -20.09 5.06
N ARG A 70 0.50 -20.14 5.81
CA ARG A 70 -0.85 -20.10 5.25
C ARG A 70 -1.14 -18.78 4.55
N LEU A 71 -0.66 -17.63 5.08
CA LEU A 71 -0.78 -16.31 4.44
C LEU A 71 -0.06 -16.30 3.10
N CYS A 72 1.19 -16.77 3.07
CA CYS A 72 2.02 -16.83 1.86
C CYS A 72 1.40 -17.71 0.78
N TYR A 73 0.83 -18.86 1.17
CA TYR A 73 0.09 -19.71 0.25
C TYR A 73 -1.12 -18.99 -0.36
N LYS A 74 -1.91 -18.27 0.45
CA LYS A 74 -3.02 -17.46 -0.03
C LYS A 74 -2.57 -16.30 -0.92
N ALA A 75 -1.41 -15.72 -0.63
CA ALA A 75 -0.84 -14.66 -1.45
C ALA A 75 -0.43 -15.17 -2.84
N LYS A 76 0.17 -16.35 -2.90
CA LYS A 76 0.51 -17.03 -4.17
C LYS A 76 -0.73 -17.44 -4.96
N GLN A 77 -1.77 -17.92 -4.27
CA GLN A 77 -2.99 -18.42 -4.92
C GLN A 77 -4.24 -17.78 -4.29
N PRO A 78 -4.45 -16.48 -4.54
CA PRO A 78 -5.53 -15.73 -3.90
C PRO A 78 -6.93 -16.09 -4.43
N ILE A 79 -7.00 -16.72 -5.61
CA ILE A 79 -8.24 -17.08 -6.29
C ILE A 79 -8.20 -18.58 -6.62
N ARG A 80 -9.35 -19.23 -6.46
CA ARG A 80 -9.50 -20.67 -6.77
C ARG A 80 -9.27 -20.92 -8.26
N ASP A 81 -8.57 -22.00 -8.57
CA ASP A 81 -8.21 -22.41 -9.94
C ASP A 81 -9.44 -22.60 -10.84
N ASP A 82 -10.52 -23.20 -10.32
CA ASP A 82 -11.74 -23.40 -11.08
C ASP A 82 -12.38 -22.09 -11.54
N LEU A 83 -12.28 -21.01 -10.73
CA LEU A 83 -12.74 -19.69 -11.11
C LEU A 83 -11.85 -19.05 -12.17
N LEU A 84 -10.52 -19.17 -12.02
CA LEU A 84 -9.56 -18.66 -13.00
C LEU A 84 -9.75 -19.35 -14.37
N GLN A 85 -10.00 -20.65 -14.38
CA GLN A 85 -10.31 -21.41 -15.59
C GLN A 85 -11.61 -20.94 -16.24
N ARG A 86 -12.70 -20.78 -15.46
CA ARG A 86 -14.01 -20.31 -15.97
C ARG A 86 -13.95 -18.89 -16.52
N LEU A 87 -13.06 -18.04 -16.00
CA LEU A 87 -12.81 -16.69 -16.48
C LEU A 87 -11.79 -16.64 -17.63
N ASN A 88 -11.17 -17.78 -17.96
CA ASN A 88 -10.13 -17.88 -18.97
C ASN A 88 -8.91 -16.97 -18.71
N VAL A 89 -8.50 -16.88 -17.44
CA VAL A 89 -7.38 -16.01 -16.98
C VAL A 89 -6.34 -16.76 -16.15
N LYS A 90 -6.34 -18.09 -16.17
CA LYS A 90 -5.41 -18.91 -15.39
C LYS A 90 -3.95 -18.65 -15.80
N ASP A 91 -3.69 -18.43 -17.08
CA ASP A 91 -2.36 -18.22 -17.64
C ASP A 91 -1.74 -16.86 -17.22
N LEU A 92 -2.53 -15.97 -16.64
CA LEU A 92 -2.04 -14.69 -16.14
C LEU A 92 -1.25 -14.82 -14.83
N GLY A 93 -1.26 -15.98 -14.15
CA GLY A 93 -0.48 -16.23 -12.95
C GLY A 93 -0.79 -15.24 -11.82
N ILE A 94 -2.07 -14.95 -11.57
CA ILE A 94 -2.51 -13.90 -10.64
C ILE A 94 -2.09 -14.24 -9.21
N THR A 95 -1.26 -13.38 -8.62
CA THR A 95 -0.86 -13.37 -7.20
C THR A 95 -1.28 -12.07 -6.54
N THR A 96 -1.11 -11.95 -5.22
CA THR A 96 -1.13 -10.64 -4.58
C THR A 96 0.13 -9.84 -4.91
N GLY A 97 0.14 -8.54 -4.60
CA GLY A 97 1.28 -7.66 -4.86
C GLY A 97 2.42 -7.85 -3.88
N ALA A 98 2.11 -8.16 -2.61
CA ALA A 98 3.08 -8.44 -1.56
C ALA A 98 2.43 -9.22 -0.41
N VAL A 99 3.25 -9.64 0.55
CA VAL A 99 2.81 -9.99 1.91
C VAL A 99 3.43 -9.02 2.90
N CYS A 100 2.68 -8.63 3.94
CA CYS A 100 3.16 -7.73 4.97
C CYS A 100 3.01 -8.36 6.36
N VAL A 101 4.10 -8.34 7.13
CA VAL A 101 4.20 -9.00 8.44
C VAL A 101 4.98 -8.16 9.44
N TYR A 102 4.97 -8.55 10.71
CA TYR A 102 5.89 -8.02 11.71
C TYR A 102 7.35 -8.43 11.43
N PRO A 103 8.35 -7.63 11.87
CA PRO A 103 9.78 -7.95 11.66
C PRO A 103 10.14 -9.38 12.07
N ALA A 104 9.68 -9.83 13.23
CA ALA A 104 9.94 -11.18 13.74
C ALA A 104 9.37 -12.33 12.87
N ARG A 105 8.55 -12.02 11.87
CA ARG A 105 7.93 -12.99 10.95
C ARG A 105 8.45 -12.90 9.52
N VAL A 106 9.37 -11.99 9.25
CA VAL A 106 9.93 -11.79 7.89
C VAL A 106 10.61 -13.06 7.39
N HIS A 107 11.48 -13.64 8.19
CA HIS A 107 12.19 -14.87 7.83
C HIS A 107 11.23 -16.01 7.49
N ASP A 108 10.18 -16.20 8.30
CA ASP A 108 9.14 -17.22 8.04
C ASP A 108 8.43 -16.98 6.69
N ALA A 109 8.11 -15.72 6.37
CA ALA A 109 7.45 -15.38 5.12
C ALA A 109 8.37 -15.60 3.90
N VAL A 110 9.62 -15.19 4.00
CA VAL A 110 10.63 -15.38 2.94
C VAL A 110 10.82 -16.87 2.66
N CYS A 111 10.98 -17.70 3.69
CA CYS A 111 11.10 -19.15 3.53
C CYS A 111 9.86 -19.76 2.90
N ALA A 112 8.67 -19.42 3.39
CA ALA A 112 7.42 -19.95 2.87
C ALA A 112 7.18 -19.60 1.40
N LEU A 113 7.48 -18.37 0.97
CA LEU A 113 7.37 -17.96 -0.43
C LEU A 113 8.39 -18.66 -1.31
N LYS A 114 9.63 -18.80 -0.84
CA LYS A 114 10.69 -19.52 -1.55
C LYS A 114 10.34 -20.99 -1.74
N GLU A 115 9.87 -21.66 -0.72
CA GLU A 115 9.38 -23.06 -0.79
C GLU A 115 8.21 -23.21 -1.75
N ALA A 116 7.33 -22.20 -1.78
CA ALA A 116 6.21 -22.17 -2.70
C ALA A 116 6.61 -21.84 -4.14
N GLY A 117 7.86 -21.47 -4.43
CA GLY A 117 8.30 -20.99 -5.75
C GLY A 117 7.61 -19.69 -6.17
N CYS A 118 7.40 -18.77 -5.23
CA CYS A 118 6.72 -17.48 -5.43
C CYS A 118 7.67 -16.32 -5.11
N SER A 119 7.75 -15.33 -5.99
CA SER A 119 8.71 -14.21 -5.92
C SER A 119 8.06 -12.89 -5.51
N ILE A 120 6.85 -12.90 -4.94
CA ILE A 120 6.24 -11.65 -4.48
C ILE A 120 7.06 -11.05 -3.32
N PRO A 121 7.12 -9.71 -3.19
CA PRO A 121 7.87 -9.05 -2.13
C PRO A 121 7.33 -9.36 -0.73
N VAL A 122 8.24 -9.37 0.24
CA VAL A 122 7.91 -9.39 1.67
C VAL A 122 8.12 -7.99 2.22
N ALA A 123 7.04 -7.37 2.68
CA ALA A 123 7.05 -6.11 3.39
C ALA A 123 7.10 -6.36 4.90
N SER A 124 7.86 -5.55 5.61
CA SER A 124 7.88 -5.53 7.07
C SER A 124 7.41 -4.20 7.60
N VAL A 125 6.42 -4.21 8.51
CA VAL A 125 6.19 -3.01 9.32
C VAL A 125 7.40 -2.78 10.22
N ALA A 126 7.76 -1.53 10.44
CA ALA A 126 8.90 -1.18 11.29
C ALA A 126 8.70 0.18 11.97
N THR A 127 9.72 0.58 12.73
CA THR A 127 9.82 1.87 13.41
C THR A 127 8.78 2.08 14.51
N GLY A 128 8.52 0.99 15.26
CA GLY A 128 7.62 1.02 16.41
C GLY A 128 6.14 1.03 16.01
N PHE A 129 5.77 0.22 15.00
CA PHE A 129 4.38 0.07 14.58
C PHE A 129 3.47 -0.35 15.76
N PRO A 130 2.23 0.22 15.90
CA PRO A 130 1.61 1.20 14.99
C PRO A 130 1.86 2.67 15.35
N ALA A 131 2.47 2.98 16.47
CA ALA A 131 2.51 4.34 17.02
C ALA A 131 3.70 5.20 16.58
N GLY A 132 4.83 4.59 16.22
CA GLY A 132 6.04 5.31 15.84
C GLY A 132 6.75 6.03 16.99
N GLN A 133 6.47 5.66 18.26
CA GLN A 133 6.94 6.35 19.46
C GLN A 133 8.15 5.66 20.11
N THR A 134 9.00 5.00 19.33
CA THR A 134 10.23 4.37 19.80
C THR A 134 11.45 5.24 19.51
N PRO A 135 12.53 5.13 20.33
CA PRO A 135 13.77 5.86 20.10
C PRO A 135 14.37 5.57 18.71
N LEU A 136 14.99 6.57 18.09
CA LEU A 136 15.56 6.44 16.74
C LEU A 136 16.50 5.25 16.59
N LYS A 137 17.38 5.01 17.55
CA LYS A 137 18.33 3.87 17.52
C LYS A 137 17.60 2.53 17.40
N THR A 138 16.51 2.34 18.15
CA THR A 138 15.69 1.11 18.09
C THR A 138 14.97 0.99 16.73
N ARG A 139 14.47 2.11 16.20
CA ARG A 139 13.79 2.14 14.89
C ARG A 139 14.74 1.75 13.76
N LEU A 140 15.96 2.28 13.77
CA LEU A 140 16.98 1.94 12.77
C LEU A 140 17.40 0.47 12.86
N GLU A 141 17.56 -0.06 14.08
CA GLU A 141 17.91 -1.45 14.29
C GLU A 141 16.78 -2.40 13.85
N GLU A 142 15.53 -2.06 14.11
CA GLU A 142 14.37 -2.82 13.65
C GLU A 142 14.33 -2.92 12.11
N VAL A 143 14.59 -1.81 11.40
CA VAL A 143 14.70 -1.81 9.93
C VAL A 143 15.87 -2.69 9.47
N ARG A 144 17.06 -2.54 10.09
CA ARG A 144 18.25 -3.32 9.73
C ARG A 144 17.98 -4.82 9.84
N LEU A 145 17.41 -5.26 10.96
CA LEU A 145 17.10 -6.68 11.19
C LEU A 145 16.06 -7.22 10.21
N ALA A 146 15.01 -6.45 9.93
CA ALA A 146 13.98 -6.85 8.94
C ALA A 146 14.59 -7.03 7.54
N VAL A 147 15.51 -6.15 7.12
CA VAL A 147 16.21 -6.27 5.84
C VAL A 147 17.15 -7.48 5.82
N GLU A 148 17.87 -7.73 6.92
CA GLU A 148 18.74 -8.92 7.05
C GLU A 148 17.94 -10.22 6.98
N ASP A 149 16.74 -10.27 7.54
CA ASP A 149 15.82 -11.40 7.46
C ASP A 149 15.18 -11.58 6.06
N GLY A 150 15.43 -10.64 5.14
CA GLY A 150 15.05 -10.73 3.74
C GLY A 150 13.82 -9.90 3.35
N ALA A 151 13.40 -8.94 4.17
CA ALA A 151 12.38 -7.98 3.75
C ALA A 151 12.87 -7.17 2.54
N SER A 152 12.07 -7.09 1.50
CA SER A 152 12.33 -6.29 0.30
C SER A 152 11.66 -4.91 0.34
N GLU A 153 10.68 -4.75 1.22
CA GLU A 153 9.94 -3.51 1.45
C GLU A 153 9.85 -3.24 2.96
N ILE A 154 9.92 -1.98 3.36
CA ILE A 154 9.79 -1.56 4.76
C ILE A 154 8.67 -0.53 4.89
N ASP A 155 7.67 -0.86 5.71
CA ASP A 155 6.56 0.02 6.05
C ASP A 155 6.92 0.85 7.29
N ILE A 156 7.49 2.03 7.07
CA ILE A 156 7.92 2.93 8.14
C ILE A 156 6.71 3.65 8.74
N VAL A 157 6.59 3.58 10.06
CA VAL A 157 5.64 4.42 10.81
C VAL A 157 6.30 5.74 11.15
N ILE A 158 5.74 6.83 10.63
CA ILE A 158 6.22 8.18 10.95
C ILE A 158 5.97 8.52 12.42
N ASN A 159 6.89 9.24 13.04
CA ASN A 159 6.63 9.88 14.32
C ASN A 159 5.81 11.16 14.07
N ARG A 160 4.52 11.10 14.31
CA ARG A 160 3.60 12.22 14.05
C ARG A 160 3.98 13.50 14.78
N THR A 161 4.57 13.40 15.97
CA THR A 161 5.06 14.56 16.72
C THR A 161 6.16 15.29 15.96
N LEU A 162 7.14 14.54 15.41
CA LEU A 162 8.22 15.12 14.61
C LEU A 162 7.68 15.78 13.34
N VAL A 163 6.76 15.13 12.65
CA VAL A 163 6.11 15.70 11.46
C VAL A 163 5.36 16.99 11.79
N LEU A 164 4.60 17.03 12.89
CA LEU A 164 3.88 18.22 13.33
C LEU A 164 4.82 19.37 13.76
N THR A 165 6.07 19.05 14.12
CA THR A 165 7.10 20.04 14.46
C THR A 165 8.00 20.38 13.26
N GLY A 166 7.65 19.95 12.04
CA GLY A 166 8.32 20.33 10.80
C GLY A 166 9.54 19.46 10.43
N GLN A 167 9.68 18.27 11.01
CA GLN A 167 10.71 17.31 10.65
C GLN A 167 10.11 16.28 9.67
N TRP A 168 10.65 16.22 8.45
CA TRP A 168 10.10 15.43 7.34
C TRP A 168 11.12 14.42 6.83
N GLU A 169 10.61 13.28 6.33
CA GLU A 169 11.41 12.20 5.73
C GLU A 169 10.87 11.87 4.33
N GLY A 170 11.72 11.36 3.44
CA GLY A 170 11.34 10.91 2.10
C GLY A 170 10.85 9.45 2.10
N SER A 171 10.03 9.10 1.11
CA SER A 171 9.54 7.72 0.93
C SER A 171 9.20 7.40 -0.53
N ASP A 172 9.24 6.11 -0.90
CA ASP A 172 8.82 5.62 -2.22
C ASP A 172 7.30 5.47 -2.33
N PHE A 173 6.62 5.24 -1.19
CA PHE A 173 5.16 5.18 -1.06
C PHE A 173 4.71 6.06 0.08
N ILE A 174 3.58 6.74 -0.09
CA ILE A 174 2.87 7.37 1.02
C ILE A 174 1.62 6.56 1.37
N LYS A 175 1.42 6.32 2.68
CA LYS A 175 0.35 5.49 3.22
C LYS A 175 -0.67 6.34 3.97
N THR A 176 -1.96 6.03 3.82
CA THR A 176 -3.03 6.82 4.45
C THR A 176 -3.04 6.70 5.96
N SER A 177 -2.70 5.52 6.49
CA SER A 177 -2.80 5.20 7.93
C SER A 177 -2.19 3.84 8.22
N THR A 178 -2.07 3.48 9.51
CA THR A 178 -1.57 2.17 9.96
C THR A 178 -2.62 1.06 9.93
N GLY A 179 -3.88 1.35 9.60
CA GLY A 179 -4.97 0.38 9.72
C GLY A 179 -5.43 0.11 11.16
N LYS A 180 -4.69 0.61 12.16
CA LYS A 180 -4.99 0.47 13.59
C LYS A 180 -5.61 1.74 14.20
N GLU A 181 -5.91 2.74 13.37
CA GLU A 181 -6.55 3.98 13.78
C GLU A 181 -8.08 3.86 13.72
N SER A 182 -8.78 4.72 14.47
CA SER A 182 -10.25 4.81 14.46
C SER A 182 -10.81 5.25 13.10
N VAL A 183 -10.06 6.09 12.37
CA VAL A 183 -10.36 6.52 11.01
C VAL A 183 -9.17 6.19 10.12
N ASN A 184 -9.40 5.36 9.11
CA ASN A 184 -8.38 4.95 8.14
C ASN A 184 -8.60 5.67 6.80
N ALA A 185 -8.29 5.01 5.68
CA ALA A 185 -8.43 5.58 4.34
C ALA A 185 -9.84 6.09 4.04
N THR A 186 -9.96 7.36 3.70
CA THR A 186 -11.19 7.96 3.19
C THR A 186 -10.96 8.52 1.79
N TYR A 187 -12.04 8.66 0.99
CA TYR A 187 -11.92 9.23 -0.36
C TYR A 187 -11.31 10.64 -0.38
N PRO A 188 -11.71 11.57 0.51
CA PRO A 188 -11.09 12.89 0.57
C PRO A 188 -9.59 12.83 0.83
N VAL A 189 -9.15 12.01 1.81
CA VAL A 189 -7.72 11.85 2.14
C VAL A 189 -6.97 11.25 0.94
N ALA A 190 -7.46 10.15 0.37
CA ALA A 190 -6.84 9.53 -0.80
C ALA A 190 -6.75 10.51 -1.98
N LEU A 191 -7.78 11.33 -2.22
CA LEU A 191 -7.77 12.33 -3.29
C LEU A 191 -6.71 13.42 -3.08
N VAL A 192 -6.52 13.88 -1.84
CA VAL A 192 -5.46 14.85 -1.51
C VAL A 192 -4.09 14.23 -1.73
N MET A 193 -3.88 13.01 -1.27
CA MET A 193 -2.61 12.29 -1.44
C MET A 193 -2.28 12.03 -2.91
N VAL A 194 -3.23 11.58 -3.72
CA VAL A 194 -3.05 11.40 -5.18
C VAL A 194 -2.69 12.71 -5.87
N ARG A 195 -3.29 13.82 -5.48
CA ARG A 195 -2.93 15.14 -6.02
C ARG A 195 -1.53 15.57 -5.60
N ALA A 196 -1.15 15.34 -4.36
CA ALA A 196 0.20 15.62 -3.88
C ALA A 196 1.26 14.78 -4.64
N ILE A 197 0.99 13.49 -4.84
CA ILE A 197 1.83 12.60 -5.66
C ILE A 197 1.98 13.13 -7.08
N ARG A 198 0.87 13.52 -7.72
CA ARG A 198 0.89 14.08 -9.08
C ARG A 198 1.73 15.35 -9.14
N ASP A 199 1.53 16.28 -8.21
CA ASP A 199 2.23 17.55 -8.19
C ASP A 199 3.74 17.36 -7.90
N PHE A 200 4.10 16.35 -7.11
CA PHE A 200 5.48 15.93 -6.89
C PHE A 200 6.09 15.26 -8.13
N TYR A 201 5.35 14.35 -8.78
CA TYR A 201 5.79 13.65 -9.99
C TYR A 201 6.12 14.61 -11.14
N TRP A 202 5.31 15.65 -11.33
CA TRP A 202 5.60 16.67 -12.35
C TRP A 202 6.88 17.46 -12.09
N LYS A 203 7.40 17.40 -10.88
CA LYS A 203 8.64 18.07 -10.51
C LYS A 203 9.84 17.15 -10.47
N LEU A 204 9.69 15.89 -10.02
CA LEU A 204 10.82 15.06 -9.60
C LEU A 204 10.67 13.54 -9.85
N TYR A 205 9.89 12.81 -9.06
CA TYR A 205 9.89 11.33 -9.06
C TYR A 205 8.49 10.73 -8.92
N LYS A 206 8.35 9.47 -9.36
CA LYS A 206 7.16 8.67 -9.08
C LYS A 206 7.14 8.23 -7.62
N VAL A 207 6.04 8.49 -6.92
CA VAL A 207 5.78 8.02 -5.56
C VAL A 207 4.48 7.24 -5.56
N GLY A 208 4.48 6.04 -5.00
CA GLY A 208 3.29 5.19 -4.93
C GLY A 208 2.31 5.62 -3.85
N LEU A 209 1.09 5.12 -3.93
CA LEU A 209 0.05 5.29 -2.91
C LEU A 209 -0.34 3.94 -2.34
N GLN A 210 -0.33 3.81 -1.02
CA GLN A 210 -0.91 2.69 -0.31
C GLN A 210 -2.10 3.14 0.53
N THR A 211 -3.24 2.50 0.33
CA THR A 211 -4.43 2.78 1.13
C THR A 211 -4.60 1.70 2.19
N SER A 212 -4.74 2.11 3.44
CA SER A 212 -4.95 1.24 4.58
C SER A 212 -6.37 1.38 5.12
N GLY A 213 -7.02 0.27 5.41
CA GLY A 213 -8.35 0.31 6.01
C GLY A 213 -9.06 -1.03 6.01
N GLY A 214 -9.53 -1.40 7.18
CA GLY A 214 -10.16 -2.69 7.45
C GLY A 214 -11.23 -3.16 6.46
N GLY A 215 -11.12 -4.34 6.12
CA GLY A 215 -11.90 -5.50 5.72
C GLY A 215 -13.23 -5.40 4.99
N SER A 216 -13.97 -4.34 4.92
CA SER A 216 -15.36 -4.40 4.42
C SER A 216 -15.64 -3.69 3.10
N ALA A 217 -14.63 -3.40 2.29
CA ALA A 217 -14.83 -2.46 1.21
C ALA A 217 -14.22 -2.82 -0.15
N VAL A 218 -14.46 -4.03 -0.64
CA VAL A 218 -14.16 -4.36 -2.06
C VAL A 218 -14.75 -3.29 -3.02
N PRO A 219 -16.00 -2.84 -2.89
CA PRO A 219 -16.52 -1.72 -3.69
C PRO A 219 -15.75 -0.40 -3.49
N ARG A 220 -15.32 -0.11 -2.26
CA ARG A 220 -14.51 1.10 -1.97
C ARG A 220 -13.11 1.02 -2.55
N LYS A 221 -12.48 -0.17 -2.56
CA LYS A 221 -11.16 -0.39 -3.17
C LYS A 221 -11.19 -0.19 -4.68
N LEU A 222 -12.24 -0.63 -5.35
CA LEU A 222 -12.45 -0.36 -6.80
C LEU A 222 -12.59 1.13 -7.10
N SER A 223 -13.25 1.88 -6.21
CA SER A 223 -13.36 3.34 -6.35
C SER A 223 -12.02 4.05 -6.12
N CYS A 224 -11.11 3.50 -5.30
CA CYS A 224 -9.73 4.00 -5.19
C CYS A 224 -8.97 3.86 -6.52
N GLY A 225 -9.12 2.75 -7.24
CA GLY A 225 -8.58 2.61 -8.59
C GLY A 225 -9.06 3.71 -9.54
N SER A 226 -10.36 4.03 -9.53
CA SER A 226 -10.92 5.14 -10.31
C SER A 226 -10.37 6.51 -9.90
N LEU A 227 -10.02 6.68 -8.62
CA LEU A 227 -9.37 7.89 -8.10
C LEU A 227 -7.96 8.06 -8.66
N ILE A 228 -7.19 6.98 -8.72
CA ILE A 228 -5.82 6.98 -9.24
C ILE A 228 -5.83 7.28 -10.73
N ILE A 229 -6.63 6.55 -11.52
CA ILE A 229 -6.74 6.81 -12.97
C ILE A 229 -7.16 8.24 -13.24
N GLY A 230 -8.13 8.78 -12.51
CA GLY A 230 -8.60 10.16 -12.69
C GLY A 230 -7.66 11.23 -12.12
N GLY A 231 -6.67 10.86 -11.31
CA GLY A 231 -5.73 11.77 -10.65
C GLY A 231 -4.34 11.79 -11.27
N VAL A 232 -3.76 10.63 -11.57
CA VAL A 232 -2.37 10.49 -12.04
C VAL A 232 -2.21 9.66 -13.31
N GLY A 233 -3.24 8.92 -13.73
CA GLY A 233 -3.22 8.09 -14.93
C GLY A 233 -3.38 6.59 -14.63
N ASP A 234 -3.67 5.80 -15.66
CA ASP A 234 -3.92 4.36 -15.55
C ASP A 234 -2.63 3.54 -15.38
N GLU A 235 -1.50 4.06 -15.81
CA GLU A 235 -0.17 3.48 -15.60
C GLU A 235 0.21 3.35 -14.12
N TRP A 236 -0.45 4.10 -13.24
CA TRP A 236 -0.23 4.04 -11.79
C TRP A 236 -0.98 2.89 -11.12
N LEU A 237 -1.90 2.23 -11.82
CA LEU A 237 -2.66 1.12 -11.26
C LEU A 237 -1.92 -0.21 -11.45
N ASN A 238 -0.79 -0.34 -10.79
CA ASN A 238 0.01 -1.56 -10.72
C ASN A 238 0.60 -1.73 -9.32
N SER A 239 1.14 -2.91 -9.02
CA SER A 239 1.66 -3.24 -7.69
C SER A 239 2.90 -2.44 -7.27
N ASP A 240 3.59 -1.79 -8.20
CA ASP A 240 4.80 -0.98 -7.91
C ASP A 240 4.45 0.44 -7.50
N LEU A 241 3.24 0.90 -7.82
CA LEU A 241 2.81 2.28 -7.57
C LEU A 241 1.49 2.38 -6.79
N PHE A 242 0.74 1.29 -6.69
CA PHE A 242 -0.52 1.24 -5.95
C PHE A 242 -0.68 -0.05 -5.17
N ARG A 243 -0.93 0.07 -3.87
CA ARG A 243 -1.15 -1.05 -2.95
C ARG A 243 -2.44 -0.89 -2.16
N LEU A 244 -3.05 -2.01 -1.84
CA LEU A 244 -4.24 -2.14 -0.98
C LEU A 244 -3.87 -2.96 0.25
N TRP A 245 -4.06 -2.39 1.42
CA TRP A 245 -3.70 -3.01 2.70
C TRP A 245 -4.92 -3.29 3.57
#